data_0ea74403d457257e7e0a6577c6184e51
#
_entry.id   0ea74403d457257e7e0a6577c6184e51
#
_cell.length_a   1.000
_cell.length_b   1.000
_cell.length_c   1.000
_cell.angle_alpha   90.00
_cell.angle_beta   90.00
_cell.angle_gamma   90.00
#
_symmetry.space_group_name_H-M   'P 1'
#
loop_
_entity.id
_entity.type
_entity.pdbx_description
1 polymer ?
#
loop_
_entity_poly.entity_id
_entity_poly.type
_entity_poly.pdbx_seq_one_letter_code
_entity_poly.pdbx_strand_id
1 'polypeptide(L)'
;MDFQLLHTRLLALLRARVRNGEITERALARITGVSQPHLHNALKGARLLSTAMADQILARLRIDLVDLLTAPETLRSPYNGSLQSGACRTVTLLDGTIGPGHPYPQAIGRSGYPFHQADVDPLQSPVAAWLAPDPCRPAAFNGAGVVLLDCSAGPRFDPHEDAYFALDLDGASTIGRVRRDGLGWCLWVHQSATWQPIPHAPRSSLDLIKGRVHLVVHRVQSI
;
A
#
# COMPACT_ATOMS: atom_id res chain seq x y z
N MET A 1 4.74 -10.78 17.99
CA MET A 1 3.79 -9.71 17.58
C MET A 1 3.96 -8.59 18.58
N ASP A 2 4.31 -7.39 18.11
CA ASP A 2 4.57 -6.26 19.01
C ASP A 2 3.28 -5.42 19.16
N PHE A 3 2.72 -5.38 20.37
CA PHE A 3 1.55 -4.58 20.70
C PHE A 3 1.78 -3.07 20.49
N GLN A 4 2.99 -2.61 20.67
CA GLN A 4 3.41 -1.23 20.42
C GLN A 4 3.21 -0.85 18.95
N LEU A 5 3.54 -1.76 18.04
CA LEU A 5 3.36 -1.54 16.60
C LEU A 5 1.88 -1.44 16.22
N LEU A 6 1.04 -2.33 16.76
CA LEU A 6 -0.42 -2.29 16.55
C LEU A 6 -1.02 -0.98 17.05
N HIS A 7 -0.63 -0.57 18.25
CA HIS A 7 -1.08 0.68 18.87
C HIS A 7 -0.68 1.90 18.03
N THR A 8 0.56 1.93 17.54
CA THR A 8 1.06 2.99 16.67
C THR A 8 0.27 3.07 15.36
N ARG A 9 -0.01 1.93 14.74
CA ARG A 9 -0.79 1.83 13.50
C ARG A 9 -2.25 2.26 13.70
N LEU A 10 -2.88 1.83 14.78
CA LEU A 10 -4.25 2.27 15.11
C LEU A 10 -4.32 3.80 15.27
N LEU A 11 -3.39 4.38 16.03
CA LEU A 11 -3.34 5.84 16.19
C LEU A 11 -3.07 6.56 14.88
N ALA A 12 -2.21 6.03 14.03
CA ALA A 12 -1.94 6.60 12.70
C ALA A 12 -3.20 6.60 11.83
N LEU A 13 -3.95 5.48 11.81
CA LEU A 13 -5.22 5.37 11.10
C LEU A 13 -6.26 6.37 11.60
N LEU A 14 -6.43 6.48 12.92
CA LEU A 14 -7.38 7.43 13.52
C LEU A 14 -7.02 8.88 13.23
N ARG A 15 -5.72 9.23 13.31
CA ARG A 15 -5.21 10.57 12.95
C ARG A 15 -5.49 10.87 11.47
N ALA A 16 -5.28 9.91 10.59
CA ALA A 16 -5.56 10.06 9.17
C ALA A 16 -7.04 10.37 8.94
N ARG A 17 -7.97 9.59 9.51
CA ARG A 17 -9.42 9.80 9.37
C ARG A 17 -9.88 11.16 9.92
N VAL A 18 -9.32 11.61 11.05
CA VAL A 18 -9.64 12.92 11.63
C VAL A 18 -9.07 14.03 10.76
N ARG A 19 -7.82 13.92 10.33
CA ARG A 19 -7.16 14.93 9.49
C ARG A 19 -7.82 15.05 8.12
N ASN A 20 -8.28 13.94 7.54
CA ASN A 20 -8.95 13.91 6.25
C ASN A 20 -10.42 14.39 6.32
N GLY A 21 -10.92 14.73 7.51
CA GLY A 21 -12.31 15.18 7.66
C GLY A 21 -13.35 14.08 7.59
N GLU A 22 -12.93 12.79 7.47
CA GLU A 22 -13.85 11.65 7.44
C GLU A 22 -14.64 11.51 8.73
N ILE A 23 -14.01 11.89 9.85
CA ILE A 23 -14.63 11.90 11.16
C ILE A 23 -14.05 13.02 12.02
N THR A 24 -14.89 13.70 12.82
CA THR A 24 -14.39 14.66 13.81
C THR A 24 -13.98 13.94 15.09
N GLU A 25 -13.03 14.50 15.86
CA GLU A 25 -12.66 13.94 17.17
C GLU A 25 -13.88 13.75 18.08
N ARG A 26 -14.84 14.67 18.04
CA ARG A 26 -16.09 14.59 18.82
C ARG A 26 -16.98 13.44 18.37
N ALA A 27 -17.10 13.23 17.05
CA ALA A 27 -17.87 12.12 16.48
C ALA A 27 -17.18 10.79 16.80
N LEU A 28 -15.85 10.72 16.68
CA LEU A 28 -15.05 9.56 17.03
C LEU A 28 -15.21 9.19 18.51
N ALA A 29 -15.13 10.17 19.42
CA ALA A 29 -15.38 9.97 20.85
C ALA A 29 -16.77 9.39 21.12
N ARG A 30 -17.79 9.92 20.45
CA ARG A 30 -19.19 9.45 20.59
C ARG A 30 -19.37 8.01 20.08
N ILE A 31 -18.79 7.67 18.94
CA ILE A 31 -18.91 6.33 18.33
C ILE A 31 -18.16 5.30 19.18
N THR A 32 -16.96 5.64 19.59
CA THR A 32 -16.09 4.71 20.34
C THR A 32 -16.42 4.62 21.82
N GLY A 33 -17.13 5.61 22.37
CA GLY A 33 -17.41 5.70 23.82
C GLY A 33 -16.19 6.12 24.65
N VAL A 34 -15.10 6.52 24.01
CA VAL A 34 -13.91 7.07 24.67
C VAL A 34 -14.10 8.58 24.86
N SER A 35 -13.78 9.10 26.04
CA SER A 35 -13.95 10.53 26.29
C SER A 35 -13.10 11.38 25.34
N GLN A 36 -13.66 12.49 24.86
CA GLN A 36 -13.00 13.37 23.89
C GLN A 36 -11.61 13.86 24.38
N PRO A 37 -11.39 14.26 25.65
CA PRO A 37 -10.06 14.64 26.12
C PRO A 37 -9.04 13.51 26.09
N HIS A 38 -9.46 12.28 26.39
CA HIS A 38 -8.58 11.10 26.30
C HIS A 38 -8.17 10.83 24.86
N LEU A 39 -9.15 10.85 23.95
CA LEU A 39 -8.92 10.63 22.53
C LEU A 39 -8.01 11.72 21.94
N HIS A 40 -8.25 12.98 22.27
CA HIS A 40 -7.43 14.12 21.85
C HIS A 40 -5.96 13.96 22.28
N ASN A 41 -5.73 13.62 23.55
CA ASN A 41 -4.39 13.41 24.08
C ASN A 41 -3.70 12.19 23.43
N ALA A 42 -4.43 11.12 23.15
CA ALA A 42 -3.91 9.96 22.45
C ALA A 42 -3.56 10.29 20.99
N LEU A 43 -4.43 11.00 20.28
CA LEU A 43 -4.18 11.44 18.90
C LEU A 43 -2.99 12.40 18.80
N LYS A 44 -2.75 13.23 19.83
CA LYS A 44 -1.54 14.08 19.91
C LYS A 44 -0.27 13.33 20.34
N GLY A 45 -0.40 12.08 20.79
CA GLY A 45 0.75 11.31 21.30
C GLY A 45 1.15 11.68 22.74
N ALA A 46 0.35 12.50 23.44
CA ALA A 46 0.61 12.91 24.82
C ALA A 46 0.26 11.79 25.83
N ARG A 47 -0.58 10.83 25.45
CA ARG A 47 -0.94 9.64 26.24
C ARG A 47 -1.11 8.42 25.36
N LEU A 48 -0.76 7.25 25.90
CA LEU A 48 -1.06 5.95 25.29
C LEU A 48 -2.52 5.59 25.53
N LEU A 49 -3.17 4.97 24.54
CA LEU A 49 -4.46 4.30 24.76
C LEU A 49 -4.19 3.02 25.57
N SER A 50 -5.06 2.73 26.54
CA SER A 50 -5.05 1.41 27.17
C SER A 50 -5.48 0.33 26.16
N THR A 51 -5.09 -0.93 26.40
CA THR A 51 -5.51 -2.05 25.56
C THR A 51 -7.04 -2.14 25.46
N ALA A 52 -7.74 -1.98 26.58
CA ALA A 52 -9.21 -1.98 26.60
C ALA A 52 -9.82 -0.87 25.73
N MET A 53 -9.23 0.33 25.72
CA MET A 53 -9.67 1.41 24.85
C MET A 53 -9.36 1.13 23.38
N ALA A 54 -8.21 0.53 23.09
CA ALA A 54 -7.85 0.13 21.72
C ALA A 54 -8.84 -0.92 21.19
N ASP A 55 -9.14 -1.95 21.96
CA ASP A 55 -10.12 -3.00 21.62
C ASP A 55 -11.52 -2.41 21.40
N GLN A 56 -11.95 -1.48 22.27
CA GLN A 56 -13.22 -0.79 22.13
C GLN A 56 -13.31 0.03 20.85
N ILE A 57 -12.23 0.74 20.49
CA ILE A 57 -12.13 1.51 19.25
C ILE A 57 -12.22 0.59 18.03
N LEU A 58 -11.45 -0.50 18.02
CA LEU A 58 -11.44 -1.50 16.95
C LEU A 58 -12.85 -2.07 16.72
N ALA A 59 -13.48 -2.55 17.81
CA ALA A 59 -14.81 -3.15 17.76
C ALA A 59 -15.88 -2.15 17.24
N ARG A 60 -15.88 -0.92 17.75
CA ARG A 60 -16.88 0.10 17.41
C ARG A 60 -16.71 0.65 15.99
N LEU A 61 -15.48 0.75 15.50
CA LEU A 61 -15.18 1.19 14.13
C LEU A 61 -15.15 0.03 13.14
N ARG A 62 -15.37 -1.21 13.61
CA ARG A 62 -15.28 -2.43 12.79
C ARG A 62 -13.97 -2.53 12.03
N ILE A 63 -12.86 -2.20 12.69
CA ILE A 63 -11.52 -2.33 12.13
C ILE A 63 -11.02 -3.71 12.49
N ASP A 64 -10.69 -4.52 11.49
CA ASP A 64 -10.07 -5.82 11.72
C ASP A 64 -8.60 -5.63 12.12
N LEU A 65 -8.14 -6.42 13.10
CA LEU A 65 -6.72 -6.48 13.47
C LEU A 65 -5.84 -6.87 12.28
N VAL A 66 -6.37 -7.71 11.39
CA VAL A 66 -5.68 -8.08 10.14
C VAL A 66 -5.45 -6.87 9.25
N ASP A 67 -6.41 -5.94 9.16
CA ASP A 67 -6.24 -4.70 8.40
C ASP A 67 -5.15 -3.80 8.97
N LEU A 68 -4.95 -3.80 10.29
CA LEU A 68 -3.86 -3.07 10.94
C LEU A 68 -2.51 -3.77 10.78
N LEU A 69 -2.50 -5.09 10.67
CA LEU A 69 -1.29 -5.88 10.51
C LEU A 69 -0.80 -5.93 9.07
N THR A 70 -1.74 -6.02 8.15
CA THR A 70 -1.44 -6.17 6.70
C THR A 70 -1.28 -4.85 5.97
N ALA A 71 -1.62 -3.72 6.59
CA ALA A 71 -1.30 -2.42 6.02
C ALA A 71 0.23 -2.22 6.07
N PRO A 72 0.97 -2.46 4.99
CA PRO A 72 2.38 -2.13 4.96
C PRO A 72 2.50 -0.62 5.18
N GLU A 73 3.53 -0.19 5.92
CA GLU A 73 3.81 1.24 6.15
C GLU A 73 3.95 2.05 4.84
N THR A 74 4.04 1.36 3.73
CA THR A 74 4.18 1.87 2.37
C THR A 74 2.85 2.21 1.67
N LEU A 75 1.69 1.79 2.20
CA LEU A 75 0.40 2.15 1.60
C LEU A 75 -0.16 3.42 2.26
N ARG A 76 0.58 4.51 2.18
CA ARG A 76 0.01 5.83 2.43
C ARG A 76 -0.89 6.17 1.26
N SER A 77 -2.21 6.23 1.48
CA SER A 77 -3.13 6.88 0.54
C SER A 77 -2.93 8.39 0.66
N PRO A 78 -2.36 9.07 -0.34
CA PRO A 78 -2.10 10.50 -0.25
C PRO A 78 -3.23 11.35 -0.82
N TYR A 79 -4.39 10.76 -1.15
CA TYR A 79 -5.43 11.53 -1.83
C TYR A 79 -6.71 11.62 -1.00
N ASN A 80 -6.68 12.45 0.02
CA ASN A 80 -7.79 13.30 0.48
C ASN A 80 -7.21 14.41 1.34
N GLY A 81 -6.84 15.47 0.74
CA GLY A 81 -6.41 16.62 1.52
C GLY A 81 -5.83 17.69 0.64
N SER A 82 -6.54 18.79 0.59
CA SER A 82 -6.06 20.14 0.29
C SER A 82 -4.71 20.17 -0.43
N LEU A 83 -4.71 20.67 -1.61
CA LEU A 83 -3.58 21.27 -2.30
C LEU A 83 -2.82 22.25 -1.39
N GLN A 84 -2.19 21.74 -0.33
CA GLN A 84 -1.07 22.44 0.24
C GLN A 84 0.03 22.32 -0.80
N SER A 85 0.50 23.45 -1.25
CA SER A 85 1.55 23.79 -2.19
C SER A 85 2.83 22.96 -1.99
N GLY A 86 2.76 21.63 -2.10
CA GLY A 86 3.90 20.74 -2.20
C GLY A 86 4.29 20.58 -3.66
N ALA A 87 5.55 20.77 -3.98
CA ALA A 87 6.04 20.59 -5.34
C ALA A 87 5.65 19.19 -5.84
N CYS A 88 4.98 19.12 -6.99
CA CYS A 88 4.69 17.87 -7.69
C CYS A 88 5.86 17.52 -8.60
N ARG A 89 6.23 16.25 -8.62
CA ARG A 89 7.20 15.69 -9.55
C ARG A 89 6.51 14.75 -10.52
N THR A 90 6.73 14.95 -11.81
CA THR A 90 6.22 14.07 -12.84
C THR A 90 7.11 12.86 -12.98
N VAL A 91 6.53 11.67 -12.84
CA VAL A 91 7.19 10.37 -12.99
C VAL A 91 6.76 9.74 -14.30
N THR A 92 7.68 9.08 -15.01
CA THR A 92 7.36 8.37 -16.26
C THR A 92 6.25 7.37 -16.04
N LEU A 93 5.17 7.48 -16.81
CA LEU A 93 4.05 6.54 -16.82
C LEU A 93 4.29 5.50 -17.91
N LEU A 94 4.29 4.23 -17.53
CA LEU A 94 4.44 3.11 -18.45
C LEU A 94 3.19 2.96 -19.34
N ASP A 95 3.39 2.61 -20.60
CA ASP A 95 2.31 2.34 -21.55
C ASP A 95 1.75 0.92 -21.31
N GLY A 96 0.47 0.86 -20.97
CA GLY A 96 -0.22 -0.38 -20.62
C GLY A 96 -0.66 -0.44 -19.16
N THR A 97 -1.11 -1.61 -18.74
CA THR A 97 -1.63 -1.85 -17.39
C THR A 97 -1.01 -3.08 -16.77
N ILE A 98 -0.76 -3.05 -15.46
CA ILE A 98 -0.36 -4.23 -14.70
C ILE A 98 -1.63 -4.97 -14.25
N GLY A 99 -1.77 -6.23 -14.64
CA GLY A 99 -2.90 -7.06 -14.25
C GLY A 99 -3.00 -8.38 -14.99
N PRO A 100 -3.92 -9.27 -14.59
CA PRO A 100 -4.13 -10.56 -15.23
C PRO A 100 -4.38 -10.43 -16.73
N GLY A 101 -3.69 -11.25 -17.53
CA GLY A 101 -3.82 -11.24 -18.98
C GLY A 101 -3.17 -10.05 -19.69
N HIS A 102 -2.49 -9.16 -18.97
CA HIS A 102 -1.73 -8.06 -19.56
C HIS A 102 -0.23 -8.32 -19.41
N PRO A 103 0.58 -8.15 -20.47
CA PRO A 103 2.03 -8.18 -20.35
C PRO A 103 2.50 -7.01 -19.48
N TYR A 104 3.71 -7.12 -18.93
CA TYR A 104 4.28 -6.03 -18.17
C TYR A 104 4.44 -4.78 -19.06
N PRO A 105 3.90 -3.61 -18.62
CA PRO A 105 3.92 -2.39 -19.43
C PRO A 105 5.35 -1.87 -19.63
N GLN A 106 5.58 -1.19 -20.76
CA GLN A 106 6.90 -0.72 -21.15
C GLN A 106 6.96 0.81 -21.20
N ALA A 107 8.16 1.37 -21.04
CA ALA A 107 8.38 2.79 -21.16
C ALA A 107 8.56 3.20 -22.64
N ILE A 108 7.47 3.20 -23.41
CA ILE A 108 7.52 3.51 -24.86
C ILE A 108 7.20 4.99 -25.11
N GLY A 109 6.39 5.61 -24.25
CA GLY A 109 5.90 7.00 -24.44
C GLY A 109 6.60 8.03 -23.56
N ARG A 110 6.23 9.30 -23.79
CA ARG A 110 6.63 10.45 -22.96
C ARG A 110 5.55 10.83 -21.93
N SER A 111 4.61 9.92 -21.66
CA SER A 111 3.54 10.15 -20.70
C SER A 111 4.10 10.21 -19.28
N GLY A 112 3.57 11.13 -18.49
CA GLY A 112 3.97 11.28 -17.10
C GLY A 112 2.77 11.34 -16.18
N TYR A 113 2.95 10.90 -14.95
CA TYR A 113 1.95 10.99 -13.89
C TYR A 113 2.50 11.82 -12.72
N PRO A 114 1.73 12.81 -12.21
CA PRO A 114 2.19 13.67 -11.13
C PRO A 114 2.05 12.96 -9.77
N PHE A 115 3.11 12.99 -8.97
CA PHE A 115 3.14 12.59 -7.58
C PHE A 115 3.66 13.71 -6.71
N HIS A 116 3.40 13.66 -5.42
CA HIS A 116 4.02 14.56 -4.48
C HIS A 116 5.53 14.31 -4.43
N GLN A 117 6.32 15.37 -4.44
CA GLN A 117 7.78 15.27 -4.48
C GLN A 117 8.36 14.41 -3.36
N ALA A 118 7.84 14.52 -2.14
CA ALA A 118 8.28 13.73 -0.99
C ALA A 118 8.09 12.22 -1.16
N ASP A 119 7.14 11.78 -2.01
CA ASP A 119 6.92 10.36 -2.29
C ASP A 119 7.89 9.83 -3.36
N VAL A 120 8.43 10.73 -4.20
CA VAL A 120 9.31 10.37 -5.31
C VAL A 120 10.78 10.49 -4.93
N ASP A 121 11.16 11.50 -4.13
CA ASP A 121 12.56 11.79 -3.80
C ASP A 121 13.34 10.62 -3.16
N PRO A 122 12.72 9.74 -2.34
CA PRO A 122 13.41 8.58 -1.79
C PRO A 122 13.72 7.49 -2.82
N LEU A 123 13.13 7.54 -4.02
CA LEU A 123 13.22 6.49 -5.02
C LEU A 123 14.35 6.74 -5.99
N GLN A 124 15.12 5.69 -6.30
CA GLN A 124 16.24 5.80 -7.24
C GLN A 124 15.78 5.70 -8.70
N SER A 125 14.76 4.89 -8.97
CA SER A 125 14.27 4.64 -10.33
C SER A 125 12.73 4.61 -10.36
N PRO A 126 12.08 5.77 -10.09
CA PRO A 126 10.63 5.84 -9.99
C PRO A 126 9.96 5.71 -11.37
N VAL A 127 8.94 4.85 -11.45
CA VAL A 127 8.02 4.77 -12.58
C VAL A 127 6.59 4.61 -12.09
N ALA A 128 5.63 5.04 -12.90
CA ALA A 128 4.21 4.85 -12.65
C ALA A 128 3.61 3.84 -13.63
N ALA A 129 2.60 3.09 -13.21
CA ALA A 129 1.86 2.20 -14.08
C ALA A 129 0.37 2.17 -13.72
N TRP A 130 -0.49 2.02 -14.72
CA TRP A 130 -1.90 1.76 -14.50
C TRP A 130 -2.12 0.35 -13.95
N LEU A 131 -3.13 0.20 -13.08
CA LEU A 131 -3.56 -1.10 -12.60
C LEU A 131 -4.89 -1.50 -13.25
N ALA A 132 -4.91 -2.68 -13.89
CA ALA A 132 -6.15 -3.30 -14.31
C ALA A 132 -6.90 -3.85 -13.10
N PRO A 133 -8.24 -3.95 -13.13
CA PRO A 133 -9.01 -4.64 -12.09
C PRO A 133 -8.51 -6.09 -11.91
N ASP A 134 -8.35 -6.50 -10.66
CA ASP A 134 -7.90 -7.85 -10.33
C ASP A 134 -8.53 -8.28 -9.00
N PRO A 135 -9.50 -9.21 -9.03
CA PRO A 135 -10.18 -9.68 -7.83
C PRO A 135 -9.28 -10.49 -6.89
N CYS A 136 -8.13 -10.96 -7.39
CA CYS A 136 -7.17 -11.74 -6.60
C CYS A 136 -6.19 -10.88 -5.82
N ARG A 137 -6.20 -9.55 -6.03
CA ARG A 137 -5.33 -8.63 -5.31
C ARG A 137 -5.77 -8.43 -3.87
N PRO A 138 -4.82 -8.07 -2.99
CA PRO A 138 -5.13 -7.62 -1.65
C PRO A 138 -6.13 -6.46 -1.66
N ALA A 139 -6.96 -6.39 -0.61
CA ALA A 139 -7.94 -5.31 -0.44
C ALA A 139 -7.33 -3.90 -0.54
N ALA A 140 -6.06 -3.76 -0.15
CA ALA A 140 -5.32 -2.51 -0.25
C ALA A 140 -5.17 -1.97 -1.70
N PHE A 141 -5.35 -2.81 -2.70
CA PHE A 141 -5.29 -2.43 -4.12
C PHE A 141 -6.67 -2.35 -4.78
N ASN A 142 -7.75 -2.60 -4.03
CA ASN A 142 -9.10 -2.50 -4.57
C ASN A 142 -9.44 -1.04 -4.92
N GLY A 143 -9.87 -0.80 -6.16
CA GLY A 143 -10.13 0.54 -6.68
C GLY A 143 -8.87 1.35 -7.00
N ALA A 144 -7.67 0.76 -6.88
CA ALA A 144 -6.44 1.43 -7.27
C ALA A 144 -6.41 1.70 -8.77
N GLY A 145 -6.01 2.93 -9.14
CA GLY A 145 -5.87 3.35 -10.53
C GLY A 145 -4.44 3.33 -11.01
N VAL A 146 -3.51 3.81 -10.17
CA VAL A 146 -2.08 3.96 -10.51
C VAL A 146 -1.23 3.46 -9.36
N VAL A 147 -0.09 2.87 -9.69
CA VAL A 147 0.95 2.48 -8.74
C VAL A 147 2.24 3.23 -9.04
N LEU A 148 2.92 3.69 -7.98
CA LEU A 148 4.29 4.20 -8.03
C LEU A 148 5.25 3.08 -7.65
N LEU A 149 6.20 2.80 -8.53
CA LEU A 149 7.17 1.72 -8.39
C LEU A 149 8.58 2.30 -8.26
N ASP A 150 9.42 1.67 -7.46
CA ASP A 150 10.88 1.81 -7.54
C ASP A 150 11.44 0.63 -8.34
N CYS A 151 11.94 0.92 -9.53
CA CYS A 151 12.52 -0.07 -10.45
C CYS A 151 14.03 -0.23 -10.27
N SER A 152 14.64 0.37 -9.23
CA SER A 152 16.06 0.19 -8.94
C SER A 152 16.42 -1.27 -8.67
N ALA A 153 17.68 -1.62 -8.91
CA ALA A 153 18.14 -3.00 -8.81
C ALA A 153 18.13 -3.55 -7.38
N GLY A 154 18.44 -2.73 -6.38
CA GLY A 154 18.57 -3.16 -4.98
C GLY A 154 17.33 -3.89 -4.46
N PRO A 155 16.14 -3.24 -4.37
CA PRO A 155 14.93 -3.88 -3.89
C PRO A 155 14.45 -5.07 -4.74
N ARG A 156 14.84 -5.11 -6.02
CA ARG A 156 14.47 -6.20 -6.95
C ARG A 156 15.39 -7.40 -6.82
N PHE A 157 16.65 -7.17 -6.45
CA PHE A 157 17.65 -8.24 -6.30
C PHE A 157 17.43 -9.05 -5.02
N ASP A 158 17.10 -8.36 -3.92
CA ASP A 158 16.83 -8.96 -2.60
C ASP A 158 15.44 -8.53 -2.11
N PRO A 159 14.36 -9.19 -2.59
CA PRO A 159 13.01 -8.82 -2.25
C PRO A 159 12.65 -9.21 -0.82
N HIS A 160 12.20 -8.24 -0.04
CA HIS A 160 11.67 -8.48 1.30
C HIS A 160 10.27 -9.11 1.22
N GLU A 161 10.02 -10.19 1.97
CA GLU A 161 8.76 -10.98 1.92
C GLU A 161 7.49 -10.17 2.22
N ASP A 162 7.59 -9.09 3.00
CA ASP A 162 6.46 -8.24 3.34
C ASP A 162 6.19 -7.12 2.34
N ALA A 163 7.05 -6.96 1.33
CA ALA A 163 6.88 -5.93 0.32
C ALA A 163 6.08 -6.44 -0.89
N TYR A 164 5.36 -5.53 -1.54
CA TYR A 164 4.69 -5.81 -2.81
C TYR A 164 5.58 -5.42 -3.97
N PHE A 165 5.52 -6.22 -5.01
CA PHE A 165 6.31 -6.04 -6.23
C PHE A 165 5.43 -6.16 -7.47
N ALA A 166 5.78 -5.39 -8.49
CA ALA A 166 5.28 -5.59 -9.83
C ALA A 166 6.07 -6.75 -10.47
N LEU A 167 5.37 -7.76 -10.91
CA LEU A 167 5.90 -9.02 -11.43
C LEU A 167 5.56 -9.20 -12.89
N ASP A 168 6.50 -9.80 -13.61
CA ASP A 168 6.32 -10.28 -15.00
C ASP A 168 6.35 -11.81 -14.97
N LEU A 169 5.21 -12.41 -15.30
CA LEU A 169 4.95 -13.84 -15.21
C LEU A 169 4.76 -14.43 -16.62
N ASP A 170 5.79 -14.34 -17.47
CA ASP A 170 5.80 -14.90 -18.82
C ASP A 170 4.59 -14.49 -19.68
N GLY A 171 4.51 -13.16 -19.92
CA GLY A 171 3.44 -12.56 -20.74
C GLY A 171 2.20 -12.11 -19.96
N ALA A 172 2.16 -12.34 -18.65
CA ALA A 172 1.17 -11.77 -17.75
C ALA A 172 1.88 -10.95 -16.65
N SER A 173 1.23 -9.91 -16.16
CA SER A 173 1.78 -9.10 -15.07
C SER A 173 0.85 -9.07 -13.87
N THR A 174 1.40 -8.91 -12.68
CA THR A 174 0.61 -8.77 -11.46
C THR A 174 1.34 -7.97 -10.39
N ILE A 175 0.62 -7.58 -9.34
CA ILE A 175 1.20 -7.09 -8.09
C ILE A 175 1.09 -8.19 -7.04
N GLY A 176 2.19 -8.56 -6.42
CA GLY A 176 2.21 -9.60 -5.41
C GLY A 176 3.41 -9.54 -4.48
N ARG A 177 3.38 -10.36 -3.45
CA ARG A 177 4.52 -10.61 -2.57
C ARG A 177 5.24 -11.84 -3.07
N VAL A 178 6.56 -11.80 -3.09
CA VAL A 178 7.38 -12.92 -3.55
C VAL A 178 8.45 -13.26 -2.52
N ARG A 179 8.83 -14.54 -2.50
CA ARG A 179 10.01 -15.00 -1.79
C ARG A 179 10.71 -16.06 -2.61
N ARG A 180 11.97 -16.27 -2.32
CA ARG A 180 12.73 -17.39 -2.84
C ARG A 180 12.86 -18.48 -1.79
N ASP A 181 12.55 -19.71 -2.16
CA ASP A 181 12.83 -20.89 -1.36
C ASP A 181 13.82 -21.81 -2.08
N GLY A 182 14.15 -22.97 -1.47
CA GLY A 182 15.11 -23.92 -2.06
C GLY A 182 14.70 -24.49 -3.41
N LEU A 183 13.44 -24.36 -3.82
CA LEU A 183 12.87 -24.89 -5.06
C LEU A 183 12.69 -23.80 -6.14
N GLY A 184 12.75 -22.51 -5.77
CA GLY A 184 12.57 -21.41 -6.72
C GLY A 184 11.82 -20.21 -6.15
N TRP A 185 11.08 -19.53 -7.03
CA TRP A 185 10.27 -18.40 -6.65
C TRP A 185 8.86 -18.82 -6.27
N CYS A 186 8.34 -18.25 -5.18
CA CYS A 186 6.97 -18.41 -4.71
C CYS A 186 6.24 -17.08 -4.66
N LEU A 187 4.96 -17.09 -5.04
CA LEU A 187 4.03 -15.98 -4.96
C LEU A 187 3.07 -16.19 -3.78
N TRP A 188 2.83 -15.16 -3.00
CA TRP A 188 1.79 -15.19 -1.97
C TRP A 188 0.41 -15.05 -2.59
N VAL A 189 -0.44 -16.06 -2.42
CA VAL A 189 -1.82 -16.07 -2.88
C VAL A 189 -2.74 -15.67 -1.74
N HIS A 190 -3.32 -14.47 -1.82
CA HIS A 190 -4.14 -13.90 -0.75
C HIS A 190 -5.40 -14.69 -0.42
N GLN A 191 -6.04 -15.25 -1.43
CA GLN A 191 -7.28 -16.02 -1.26
C GLN A 191 -7.09 -17.28 -0.42
N SER A 192 -5.97 -17.96 -0.57
CA SER A 192 -5.63 -19.18 0.18
C SER A 192 -4.70 -18.94 1.37
N ALA A 193 -4.20 -17.71 1.52
CA ALA A 193 -3.19 -17.34 2.51
C ALA A 193 -1.97 -18.28 2.51
N THR A 194 -1.52 -18.67 1.30
CA THR A 194 -0.41 -19.62 1.10
C THR A 194 0.60 -19.12 0.08
N TRP A 195 1.84 -19.58 0.24
CA TRP A 195 2.87 -19.43 -0.77
C TRP A 195 2.71 -20.52 -1.82
N GLN A 196 2.63 -20.12 -3.08
CA GLN A 196 2.55 -21.05 -4.22
C GLN A 196 3.77 -20.88 -5.12
N PRO A 197 4.37 -21.99 -5.61
CA PRO A 197 5.49 -21.90 -6.55
C PRO A 197 5.03 -21.20 -7.83
N ILE A 198 5.90 -20.35 -8.38
CA ILE A 198 5.69 -19.72 -9.69
C ILE A 198 6.22 -20.71 -10.74
N PRO A 199 5.34 -21.34 -11.57
CA PRO A 199 5.79 -22.23 -12.63
C PRO A 199 6.68 -21.45 -13.62
N HIS A 200 7.75 -22.09 -14.07
CA HIS A 200 8.65 -21.51 -15.08
C HIS A 200 9.25 -20.15 -14.72
N ALA A 201 9.28 -19.79 -13.41
CA ALA A 201 9.86 -18.54 -12.99
C ALA A 201 11.30 -18.38 -13.49
N PRO A 202 11.69 -17.18 -13.96
CA PRO A 202 13.04 -16.93 -14.41
C PRO A 202 14.04 -17.11 -13.24
N ARG A 203 15.27 -17.51 -13.57
CA ARG A 203 16.33 -17.69 -12.57
C ARG A 203 16.76 -16.37 -11.92
N SER A 204 16.72 -15.32 -12.71
CA SER A 204 17.08 -13.96 -12.25
C SER A 204 15.87 -13.29 -11.58
N SER A 205 16.07 -12.72 -10.39
CA SER A 205 15.06 -11.88 -9.73
C SER A 205 14.70 -10.66 -10.58
N LEU A 206 15.64 -10.13 -11.33
CA LEU A 206 15.45 -8.91 -12.13
C LEU A 206 14.55 -9.16 -13.35
N ASP A 207 14.47 -10.40 -13.82
CA ASP A 207 13.55 -10.78 -14.90
C ASP A 207 12.11 -10.93 -14.39
N LEU A 208 11.95 -11.48 -13.19
CA LEU A 208 10.66 -11.67 -12.54
C LEU A 208 10.13 -10.37 -11.93
N ILE A 209 10.96 -9.66 -11.15
CA ILE A 209 10.58 -8.50 -10.37
C ILE A 209 10.93 -7.24 -11.16
N LYS A 210 9.93 -6.49 -11.58
CA LYS A 210 10.11 -5.27 -12.37
C LYS A 210 10.23 -4.00 -11.53
N GLY A 211 9.63 -3.97 -10.34
CA GLY A 211 9.73 -2.86 -9.41
C GLY A 211 9.08 -3.16 -8.07
N ARG A 212 9.57 -2.50 -7.01
CA ARG A 212 8.94 -2.52 -5.69
C ARG A 212 7.81 -1.50 -5.65
N VAL A 213 6.64 -1.87 -5.15
CA VAL A 213 5.53 -0.94 -4.92
C VAL A 213 5.89 0.01 -3.78
N HIS A 214 5.85 1.30 -4.05
CA HIS A 214 6.07 2.36 -3.07
C HIS A 214 4.75 3.01 -2.65
N LEU A 215 3.86 3.28 -3.61
CA LEU A 215 2.61 3.98 -3.38
C LEU A 215 1.52 3.47 -4.31
N VAL A 216 0.28 3.50 -3.83
CA VAL A 216 -0.92 3.17 -4.61
C VAL A 216 -1.85 4.38 -4.61
N VAL A 217 -2.27 4.81 -5.79
CA VAL A 217 -3.22 5.91 -5.98
C VAL A 217 -4.57 5.34 -6.38
N HIS A 218 -5.57 5.58 -5.54
CA HIS A 218 -6.94 5.17 -5.82
C HIS A 218 -7.66 6.20 -6.68
N ARG A 219 -8.46 5.72 -7.64
CA ARG A 219 -9.36 6.62 -8.38
C ARG A 219 -10.47 7.08 -7.43
N VAL A 220 -10.68 8.38 -7.35
CA VAL A 220 -11.91 8.91 -6.78
C VAL A 220 -13.02 8.55 -7.76
N GLN A 221 -13.92 7.65 -7.37
CA GLN A 221 -15.15 7.44 -8.12
C GLN A 221 -15.99 8.71 -7.93
N SER A 222 -16.11 9.50 -9.00
CA SER A 222 -17.11 10.57 -9.05
C SER A 222 -18.48 9.88 -8.97
N ILE A 223 -19.21 10.16 -7.91
CA ILE A 223 -20.62 9.77 -7.72
C ILE A 223 -21.47 10.59 -8.68
#